data_6828987dab4787d03361821f77604007
#
_entry.id   6828987dab4787d03361821f77604007
#
_cell.length_a   1.000
_cell.length_b   1.000
_cell.length_c   1.000
_cell.angle_alpha   90.00
_cell.angle_beta   90.00
_cell.angle_gamma   90.00
#
_symmetry.space_group_name_H-M   'P 1'
#
loop_
_entity.id
_entity.type
_entity.pdbx_description
1 polymer ?
#
loop_
_entity_poly.entity_id
_entity_poly.type
_entity_poly.pdbx_seq_one_letter_code
_entity_poly.pdbx_strand_id
1 'polypeptide(L)'
;MLNNHIVKGLVEISKGLNQECIALEEHSYRVLTEYEIQDEFYHYQMELFDDLGLNAYSDWAQEYIINHFVNTDWFDDLQYDMIANDFDSMEEEEQMQFAQSYGINDLDDARELYIEQMFEEDSVEWYRNIAGERDFKDVLIKYNLINFDQVVDYILDEDGYECLATYDGNLETYYDEDTYMTYYVYILD
;
A
#
# COMPACT_ATOMS: atom_id res chain seq x y z
N MET A 1 16.73 -0.30 -25.06
CA MET A 1 16.30 -1.69 -25.39
C MET A 1 17.55 -2.50 -25.68
N LEU A 2 17.83 -3.49 -24.85
CA LEU A 2 18.97 -4.38 -25.03
C LEU A 2 18.73 -5.31 -26.23
N ASN A 3 19.81 -5.67 -26.92
CA ASN A 3 19.72 -6.62 -28.03
C ASN A 3 19.58 -8.06 -27.43
N ASN A 4 18.69 -8.88 -27.98
CA ASN A 4 18.46 -10.27 -27.54
C ASN A 4 19.74 -11.10 -27.40
N HIS A 5 20.78 -10.85 -28.21
CA HIS A 5 22.08 -11.52 -28.07
C HIS A 5 22.82 -11.11 -26.80
N ILE A 6 22.71 -9.83 -26.41
CA ILE A 6 23.31 -9.32 -25.17
C ILE A 6 22.57 -9.90 -23.98
N VAL A 7 21.23 -9.86 -23.99
CA VAL A 7 20.40 -10.42 -22.91
C VAL A 7 20.71 -11.90 -22.69
N LYS A 8 20.73 -12.70 -23.77
CA LYS A 8 21.11 -14.12 -23.70
C LYS A 8 22.52 -14.30 -23.12
N GLY A 9 23.49 -13.52 -23.60
CA GLY A 9 24.87 -13.58 -23.12
C GLY A 9 24.99 -13.27 -21.63
N LEU A 10 24.26 -12.24 -21.12
CA LEU A 10 24.20 -11.90 -19.71
C LEU A 10 23.61 -13.03 -18.87
N VAL A 11 22.53 -13.66 -19.32
CA VAL A 11 21.92 -14.82 -18.64
C VAL A 11 22.90 -16.00 -18.58
N GLU A 12 23.61 -16.32 -19.67
CA GLU A 12 24.61 -17.39 -19.69
C GLU A 12 25.77 -17.10 -18.72
N ILE A 13 26.23 -15.84 -18.65
CA ILE A 13 27.29 -15.41 -17.71
C ILE A 13 26.78 -15.52 -16.26
N SER A 14 25.59 -15.01 -15.99
CA SER A 14 24.96 -15.08 -14.66
C SER A 14 24.86 -16.54 -14.18
N LYS A 15 24.34 -17.44 -14.99
CA LYS A 15 24.24 -18.88 -14.69
C LYS A 15 25.62 -19.50 -14.45
N GLY A 16 26.62 -19.15 -15.28
CA GLY A 16 27.98 -19.68 -15.17
C GLY A 16 28.72 -19.23 -13.92
N LEU A 17 28.48 -18.00 -13.47
CA LEU A 17 29.11 -17.41 -12.29
C LEU A 17 28.26 -17.55 -11.02
N ASN A 18 27.01 -17.94 -11.14
CA ASN A 18 26.01 -17.89 -10.06
C ASN A 18 25.96 -16.50 -9.43
N GLN A 19 25.83 -15.45 -10.27
CA GLN A 19 25.80 -14.05 -9.87
C GLN A 19 24.62 -13.34 -10.54
N GLU A 20 23.89 -12.54 -9.78
CA GLU A 20 22.77 -11.74 -10.26
C GLU A 20 23.21 -10.40 -10.87
N CYS A 21 24.37 -9.88 -10.45
CA CYS A 21 24.92 -8.62 -10.96
C CYS A 21 26.12 -8.90 -11.88
N ILE A 22 26.05 -8.42 -13.12
CA ILE A 22 27.06 -8.62 -14.14
C ILE A 22 27.55 -7.24 -14.62
N ALA A 23 28.82 -6.95 -14.41
CA ALA A 23 29.46 -5.77 -15.01
C ALA A 23 29.93 -6.09 -16.43
N LEU A 24 29.48 -5.32 -17.41
CA LEU A 24 29.86 -5.46 -18.80
C LEU A 24 30.05 -4.05 -19.41
N GLU A 25 31.27 -3.76 -19.90
CA GLU A 25 31.66 -2.46 -20.43
C GLU A 25 31.48 -1.31 -19.40
N GLU A 26 30.60 -0.36 -19.67
CA GLU A 26 30.35 0.81 -18.83
C GLU A 26 29.13 0.65 -17.91
N HIS A 27 28.44 -0.51 -17.97
CA HIS A 27 27.19 -0.74 -17.25
C HIS A 27 27.23 -1.97 -16.37
N SER A 28 26.46 -1.91 -15.29
CA SER A 28 26.13 -3.06 -14.44
C SER A 28 24.71 -3.51 -14.73
N TYR A 29 24.55 -4.80 -14.92
CA TYR A 29 23.26 -5.43 -15.26
C TYR A 29 22.78 -6.29 -14.11
N ARG A 30 21.50 -6.20 -13.81
CA ARG A 30 20.81 -7.15 -12.95
C ARG A 30 20.22 -8.26 -13.80
N VAL A 31 20.40 -9.50 -13.40
CA VAL A 31 19.87 -10.70 -14.07
C VAL A 31 19.18 -11.55 -13.02
N LEU A 32 17.88 -11.62 -13.07
CA LEU A 32 17.04 -12.27 -12.06
C LEU A 32 16.17 -13.35 -12.69
N THR A 33 15.93 -14.42 -11.95
CA THR A 33 14.87 -15.37 -12.23
C THR A 33 13.51 -14.78 -11.83
N GLU A 34 12.41 -15.42 -12.23
CA GLU A 34 11.07 -15.00 -11.87
C GLU A 34 10.86 -14.92 -10.35
N TYR A 35 11.41 -15.87 -9.59
CA TYR A 35 11.32 -15.84 -8.14
C TYR A 35 12.11 -14.67 -7.53
N GLU A 36 13.32 -14.42 -8.02
CA GLU A 36 14.19 -13.36 -7.51
C GLU A 36 13.62 -11.97 -7.83
N ILE A 37 13.02 -11.75 -9.01
CA ILE A 37 12.42 -10.46 -9.34
C ILE A 37 11.14 -10.20 -8.53
N GLN A 38 10.36 -11.24 -8.23
CA GLN A 38 9.19 -11.12 -7.34
C GLN A 38 9.60 -10.70 -5.93
N ASP A 39 10.65 -11.32 -5.39
CA ASP A 39 11.17 -10.98 -4.05
C ASP A 39 11.74 -9.56 -4.02
N GLU A 40 12.50 -9.15 -5.06
CA GLU A 40 13.05 -7.79 -5.18
C GLU A 40 11.94 -6.75 -5.33
N PHE A 41 10.89 -7.05 -6.12
CA PHE A 41 9.72 -6.17 -6.26
C PHE A 41 8.96 -6.00 -4.95
N TYR A 42 8.73 -7.10 -4.21
CA TYR A 42 8.08 -7.05 -2.91
C TYR A 42 8.84 -6.14 -1.93
N HIS A 43 10.16 -6.31 -1.84
CA HIS A 43 11.00 -5.47 -0.97
C HIS A 43 10.98 -4.00 -1.40
N TYR A 44 11.02 -3.73 -2.71
CA TYR A 44 10.93 -2.37 -3.23
C TYR A 44 9.60 -1.69 -2.86
N GLN A 45 8.46 -2.41 -2.99
CA GLN A 45 7.16 -1.89 -2.61
C GLN A 45 7.05 -1.67 -1.08
N MET A 46 7.65 -2.57 -0.28
CA MET A 46 7.72 -2.40 1.17
C MET A 46 8.49 -1.14 1.58
N GLU A 47 9.64 -0.89 0.97
CA GLU A 47 10.44 0.32 1.23
C GLU A 47 9.68 1.59 0.84
N LEU A 48 9.03 1.59 -0.32
CA LEU A 48 8.19 2.71 -0.75
C LEU A 48 7.05 2.99 0.22
N PHE A 49 6.37 1.93 0.67
CA PHE A 49 5.28 2.07 1.64
C PHE A 49 5.79 2.51 3.01
N ASP A 50 6.96 2.04 3.43
CA ASP A 50 7.59 2.47 4.67
C ASP A 50 7.97 3.95 4.66
N ASP A 51 8.42 4.45 3.50
CA ASP A 51 8.84 5.86 3.37
C ASP A 51 7.67 6.81 3.18
N LEU A 52 6.70 6.45 2.34
CA LEU A 52 5.66 7.35 1.82
C LEU A 52 4.22 6.92 2.21
N GLY A 53 4.03 5.71 2.75
CA GLY A 53 2.71 5.16 2.99
C GLY A 53 1.92 5.01 1.69
N LEU A 54 0.63 5.29 1.73
CA LEU A 54 -0.22 5.27 0.53
C LEU A 54 0.16 6.33 -0.51
N ASN A 55 0.88 7.39 -0.12
CA ASN A 55 1.38 8.40 -1.06
C ASN A 55 2.44 7.88 -2.04
N ALA A 56 2.94 6.65 -1.84
CA ALA A 56 3.76 5.96 -2.83
C ALA A 56 2.99 5.69 -4.14
N TYR A 57 1.66 5.68 -4.09
CA TYR A 57 0.79 5.27 -5.18
C TYR A 57 -0.01 6.46 -5.74
N SER A 58 -0.49 6.34 -6.98
CA SER A 58 -1.38 7.33 -7.58
C SER A 58 -2.71 7.45 -6.82
N ASP A 59 -3.38 8.60 -6.89
CA ASP A 59 -4.66 8.84 -6.20
C ASP A 59 -5.69 7.74 -6.47
N TRP A 60 -5.78 7.27 -7.71
CA TRP A 60 -6.68 6.19 -8.09
C TRP A 60 -6.28 4.85 -7.44
N ALA A 61 -4.98 4.52 -7.41
CA ALA A 61 -4.49 3.31 -6.76
C ALA A 61 -4.68 3.37 -5.25
N GLN A 62 -4.51 4.54 -4.61
CA GLN A 62 -4.79 4.73 -3.19
C GLN A 62 -6.26 4.43 -2.87
N GLU A 63 -7.19 4.99 -3.66
CA GLU A 63 -8.62 4.75 -3.48
C GLU A 63 -8.96 3.26 -3.63
N TYR A 64 -8.38 2.61 -4.63
CA TYR A 64 -8.57 1.17 -4.85
C TYR A 64 -8.02 0.34 -3.67
N ILE A 65 -6.81 0.63 -3.20
CA ILE A 65 -6.16 -0.06 -2.07
C ILE A 65 -7.02 0.08 -0.81
N ILE A 66 -7.48 1.30 -0.50
CA ILE A 66 -8.31 1.55 0.68
C ILE A 66 -9.61 0.72 0.61
N ASN A 67 -10.29 0.74 -0.52
CA ASN A 67 -11.59 0.09 -0.66
C ASN A 67 -11.52 -1.44 -0.71
N HIS A 68 -10.36 -2.04 -1.04
CA HIS A 68 -10.27 -3.47 -1.28
C HIS A 68 -9.31 -4.22 -0.35
N PHE A 69 -8.29 -3.52 0.18
CA PHE A 69 -7.21 -4.17 0.95
C PHE A 69 -7.06 -3.62 2.37
N VAL A 70 -7.85 -2.60 2.74
CA VAL A 70 -7.87 -2.04 4.10
C VAL A 70 -9.15 -2.49 4.81
N ASN A 71 -9.03 -2.88 6.08
CA ASN A 71 -10.19 -3.17 6.92
C ASN A 71 -10.83 -1.85 7.39
N THR A 72 -11.86 -1.40 6.68
CA THR A 72 -12.57 -0.14 6.96
C THR A 72 -13.50 -0.25 8.15
N ASP A 73 -14.06 -1.43 8.47
CA ASP A 73 -14.96 -1.63 9.61
C ASP A 73 -14.33 -1.20 10.94
N TRP A 74 -13.00 -1.40 11.05
CA TRP A 74 -12.28 -0.98 12.25
C TRP A 74 -12.30 0.53 12.47
N PHE A 75 -12.29 1.32 11.38
CA PHE A 75 -12.36 2.79 11.49
C PHE A 75 -13.76 3.25 11.84
N ASP A 76 -14.79 2.56 11.36
CA ASP A 76 -16.19 2.82 11.74
C ASP A 76 -16.39 2.61 13.24
N ASP A 77 -15.90 1.49 13.78
CA ASP A 77 -15.95 1.19 15.21
C ASP A 77 -15.18 2.25 16.03
N LEU A 78 -13.98 2.65 15.56
CA LEU A 78 -13.19 3.66 16.23
C LEU A 78 -13.89 5.01 16.25
N GLN A 79 -14.48 5.42 15.12
CA GLN A 79 -15.20 6.69 15.00
C GLN A 79 -16.42 6.70 15.93
N TYR A 80 -17.19 5.60 15.93
CA TYR A 80 -18.31 5.43 16.84
C TYR A 80 -17.90 5.60 18.30
N ASP A 81 -16.84 4.91 18.73
CA ASP A 81 -16.34 4.98 20.11
C ASP A 81 -15.86 6.39 20.47
N MET A 82 -15.19 7.11 19.54
CA MET A 82 -14.73 8.48 19.78
C MET A 82 -15.89 9.44 19.96
N ILE A 83 -16.90 9.39 19.08
CA ILE A 83 -18.08 10.26 19.14
C ILE A 83 -18.89 9.95 20.40
N ALA A 84 -19.06 8.67 20.72
CA ALA A 84 -19.74 8.22 21.92
C ALA A 84 -19.05 8.77 23.19
N ASN A 85 -17.72 8.67 23.27
CA ASN A 85 -16.93 9.17 24.38
C ASN A 85 -16.97 10.72 24.45
N ASP A 86 -17.07 11.42 23.32
CA ASP A 86 -17.23 12.87 23.30
C ASP A 86 -18.54 13.28 23.97
N PHE A 87 -19.67 12.66 23.59
CA PHE A 87 -20.95 12.87 24.25
C PHE A 87 -20.91 12.54 25.74
N ASP A 88 -20.33 11.38 26.11
CA ASP A 88 -20.25 10.93 27.49
C ASP A 88 -19.36 11.83 28.37
N SER A 89 -18.44 12.59 27.77
CA SER A 89 -17.55 13.55 28.44
C SER A 89 -18.16 14.94 28.64
N MET A 90 -19.31 15.24 27.99
CA MET A 90 -20.01 16.51 28.17
C MET A 90 -20.56 16.64 29.58
N GLU A 91 -20.69 17.89 30.05
CA GLU A 91 -21.42 18.17 31.28
C GLU A 91 -22.90 17.72 31.15
N GLU A 92 -23.50 17.21 32.22
CA GLU A 92 -24.90 16.72 32.20
C GLU A 92 -25.89 17.81 31.71
N GLU A 93 -25.57 19.07 31.95
CA GLU A 93 -26.36 20.21 31.48
C GLU A 93 -26.28 20.36 29.95
N GLU A 94 -25.13 20.10 29.35
CA GLU A 94 -24.91 20.14 27.89
C GLU A 94 -25.61 18.98 27.20
N GLN A 95 -25.48 17.75 27.73
CA GLN A 95 -26.21 16.59 27.25
C GLN A 95 -27.74 16.81 27.29
N MET A 96 -28.26 17.37 28.40
CA MET A 96 -29.67 17.69 28.52
C MET A 96 -30.11 18.80 27.56
N GLN A 97 -29.28 19.83 27.31
CA GLN A 97 -29.57 20.89 26.34
C GLN A 97 -29.66 20.32 24.92
N PHE A 98 -28.72 19.42 24.57
CA PHE A 98 -28.77 18.69 23.29
C PHE A 98 -30.06 17.88 23.17
N ALA A 99 -30.38 17.04 24.14
CA ALA A 99 -31.59 16.22 24.15
C ALA A 99 -32.86 17.07 24.00
N GLN A 100 -32.97 18.14 24.75
CA GLN A 100 -34.13 19.05 24.71
C GLN A 100 -34.29 19.76 23.35
N SER A 101 -33.19 20.10 22.69
CA SER A 101 -33.22 20.73 21.37
C SER A 101 -33.89 19.87 20.30
N TYR A 102 -33.84 18.56 20.48
CA TYR A 102 -34.47 17.57 19.61
C TYR A 102 -35.76 16.94 20.19
N GLY A 103 -36.21 17.41 21.38
CA GLY A 103 -37.41 16.90 22.01
C GLY A 103 -37.26 15.52 22.62
N ILE A 104 -36.05 15.10 22.91
CA ILE A 104 -35.69 13.79 23.49
C ILE A 104 -35.68 13.97 25.03
N ASN A 105 -36.21 12.97 25.74
CA ASN A 105 -36.26 12.98 27.20
C ASN A 105 -35.34 11.94 27.85
N ASP A 106 -34.77 11.06 27.04
CA ASP A 106 -33.83 10.01 27.46
C ASP A 106 -32.43 10.33 26.96
N LEU A 107 -31.44 10.22 27.83
CA LEU A 107 -30.06 10.54 27.47
C LEU A 107 -29.41 9.45 26.59
N ASP A 108 -29.87 8.20 26.69
CA ASP A 108 -29.38 7.13 25.81
C ASP A 108 -29.86 7.37 24.38
N ASP A 109 -31.14 7.72 24.18
CA ASP A 109 -31.68 8.11 22.88
C ASP A 109 -30.98 9.39 22.32
N ALA A 110 -30.63 10.33 23.18
CA ALA A 110 -29.90 11.53 22.79
C ALA A 110 -28.49 11.23 22.37
N ARG A 111 -27.82 10.28 23.05
CA ARG A 111 -26.49 9.80 22.70
C ARG A 111 -26.47 9.12 21.32
N GLU A 112 -27.45 8.24 21.06
CA GLU A 112 -27.55 7.60 19.74
C GLU A 112 -27.77 8.63 18.63
N LEU A 113 -28.65 9.61 18.82
CA LEU A 113 -28.85 10.69 17.85
C LEU A 113 -27.59 11.54 17.65
N TYR A 114 -26.85 11.83 18.74
CA TYR A 114 -25.58 12.58 18.63
C TYR A 114 -24.57 11.82 17.77
N ILE A 115 -24.41 10.52 18.00
CA ILE A 115 -23.53 9.66 17.20
C ILE A 115 -23.97 9.68 15.74
N GLU A 116 -25.25 9.45 15.44
CA GLU A 116 -25.78 9.46 14.07
C GLU A 116 -25.52 10.76 13.34
N GLN A 117 -25.59 11.91 14.03
CA GLN A 117 -25.37 13.22 13.42
C GLN A 117 -23.89 13.56 13.19
N MET A 118 -23.01 13.01 14.02
CA MET A 118 -21.58 13.31 13.97
C MET A 118 -20.78 12.28 13.18
N PHE A 119 -21.40 11.13 12.89
CA PHE A 119 -20.77 10.06 12.15
C PHE A 119 -20.59 10.46 10.67
N GLU A 120 -19.36 10.34 10.16
CA GLU A 120 -19.05 10.54 8.75
C GLU A 120 -19.10 9.19 8.01
N GLU A 121 -19.73 9.14 6.84
CA GLU A 121 -19.88 7.89 6.07
C GLU A 121 -18.53 7.32 5.60
N ASP A 122 -17.54 8.19 5.31
CA ASP A 122 -16.19 7.78 4.95
C ASP A 122 -15.26 7.87 6.17
N SER A 123 -15.32 6.84 7.01
CA SER A 123 -14.53 6.76 8.24
C SER A 123 -13.02 6.71 7.99
N VAL A 124 -12.57 6.16 6.87
CA VAL A 124 -11.15 6.10 6.51
C VAL A 124 -10.64 7.50 6.20
N GLU A 125 -11.39 8.29 5.43
CA GLU A 125 -11.04 9.68 5.13
C GLU A 125 -11.09 10.56 6.38
N TRP A 126 -12.11 10.36 7.23
CA TRP A 126 -12.21 11.01 8.53
C TRP A 126 -10.97 10.74 9.39
N TYR A 127 -10.55 9.47 9.51
CA TYR A 127 -9.36 9.11 10.28
C TYR A 127 -8.09 9.72 9.70
N ARG A 128 -7.92 9.69 8.39
CA ARG A 128 -6.79 10.31 7.68
C ARG A 128 -6.70 11.80 7.96
N ASN A 129 -7.82 12.50 7.96
CA ASN A 129 -7.88 13.94 8.23
C ASN A 129 -7.53 14.28 9.69
N ILE A 130 -7.90 13.43 10.64
CA ILE A 130 -7.61 13.64 12.07
C ILE A 130 -6.17 13.27 12.41
N ALA A 131 -5.73 12.09 12.02
CA ALA A 131 -4.44 11.52 12.41
C ALA A 131 -3.26 12.03 11.56
N GLY A 132 -3.54 12.50 10.34
CA GLY A 132 -2.53 12.80 9.32
C GLY A 132 -1.97 11.53 8.66
N GLU A 133 -1.38 11.71 7.47
CA GLU A 133 -1.00 10.57 6.60
C GLU A 133 0.04 9.63 7.24
N ARG A 134 1.01 10.20 7.96
CA ARG A 134 2.05 9.40 8.60
C ARG A 134 1.51 8.53 9.73
N ASP A 135 0.66 9.12 10.56
CA ASP A 135 0.03 8.40 11.67
C ASP A 135 -0.98 7.36 11.13
N PHE A 136 -1.64 7.65 10.01
CA PHE A 136 -2.52 6.73 9.32
C PHE A 136 -1.79 5.45 8.87
N LYS A 137 -0.63 5.58 8.22
CA LYS A 137 0.21 4.44 7.85
C LYS A 137 0.59 3.59 9.08
N ASP A 138 1.05 4.24 10.13
CA ASP A 138 1.47 3.57 11.36
C ASP A 138 0.31 2.78 12.00
N VAL A 139 -0.92 3.29 11.91
CA VAL A 139 -2.13 2.59 12.37
C VAL A 139 -2.43 1.38 11.49
N LEU A 140 -2.37 1.52 10.17
CA LEU A 140 -2.59 0.41 9.23
C LEU A 140 -1.66 -0.77 9.52
N ILE A 141 -0.38 -0.49 9.76
CA ILE A 141 0.63 -1.51 10.06
C ILE A 141 0.43 -2.08 11.47
N LYS A 142 0.35 -1.21 12.48
CA LYS A 142 0.29 -1.61 13.90
C LYS A 142 -0.88 -2.53 14.22
N TYR A 143 -2.04 -2.27 13.61
CA TYR A 143 -3.27 -3.03 13.86
C TYR A 143 -3.55 -4.06 12.77
N ASN A 144 -2.61 -4.25 11.83
CA ASN A 144 -2.74 -5.19 10.71
C ASN A 144 -4.04 -4.97 9.92
N LEU A 145 -4.33 -3.70 9.61
CA LEU A 145 -5.56 -3.31 8.91
C LEU A 145 -5.41 -3.33 7.38
N ILE A 146 -4.19 -3.43 6.87
CA ILE A 146 -3.89 -3.51 5.44
C ILE A 146 -3.35 -4.89 5.08
N ASN A 147 -3.87 -5.49 4.02
CA ASN A 147 -3.30 -6.70 3.43
C ASN A 147 -2.24 -6.31 2.39
N PHE A 148 -1.00 -6.13 2.85
CA PHE A 148 0.07 -5.64 2.01
C PHE A 148 0.46 -6.61 0.88
N ASP A 149 0.36 -7.91 1.08
CA ASP A 149 0.62 -8.89 0.02
C ASP A 149 -0.32 -8.68 -1.18
N GLN A 150 -1.61 -8.43 -0.91
CA GLN A 150 -2.58 -8.10 -1.97
C GLN A 150 -2.33 -6.74 -2.63
N VAL A 151 -1.80 -5.77 -1.88
CA VAL A 151 -1.37 -4.49 -2.47
C VAL A 151 -0.23 -4.70 -3.45
N VAL A 152 0.78 -5.49 -3.08
CA VAL A 152 1.92 -5.79 -3.96
C VAL A 152 1.46 -6.54 -5.20
N ASP A 153 0.61 -7.56 -5.06
CA ASP A 153 0.05 -8.31 -6.19
C ASP A 153 -0.73 -7.39 -7.14
N TYR A 154 -1.55 -6.49 -6.59
CA TYR A 154 -2.32 -5.52 -7.37
C TYR A 154 -1.41 -4.55 -8.15
N ILE A 155 -0.39 -3.98 -7.50
CA ILE A 155 0.55 -3.07 -8.17
C ILE A 155 1.35 -3.81 -9.25
N LEU A 156 1.72 -5.06 -9.00
CA LEU A 156 2.39 -5.89 -10.00
C LEU A 156 1.52 -6.14 -11.23
N ASP A 157 0.23 -6.39 -11.04
CA ASP A 157 -0.71 -6.60 -12.14
C ASP A 157 -0.94 -5.33 -12.99
N GLU A 158 -0.88 -4.13 -12.37
CA GLU A 158 -1.09 -2.86 -13.05
C GLU A 158 0.19 -2.32 -13.73
N ASP A 159 1.31 -2.33 -13.02
CA ASP A 159 2.54 -1.63 -13.44
C ASP A 159 3.65 -2.60 -13.91
N GLY A 160 3.58 -3.88 -13.56
CA GLY A 160 4.65 -4.84 -13.85
C GLY A 160 5.91 -4.58 -13.03
N TYR A 161 7.03 -5.16 -13.50
CA TYR A 161 8.35 -5.00 -12.85
C TYR A 161 9.17 -3.82 -13.36
N GLU A 162 8.66 -3.01 -14.29
CA GLU A 162 9.39 -1.93 -14.95
C GLU A 162 9.91 -0.87 -13.95
N CYS A 163 9.25 -0.71 -12.81
CA CYS A 163 9.69 0.20 -11.75
C CYS A 163 11.07 -0.16 -11.16
N LEU A 164 11.52 -1.41 -11.29
CA LEU A 164 12.86 -1.84 -10.85
C LEU A 164 13.96 -1.38 -11.80
N ALA A 165 13.66 -1.14 -13.07
CA ALA A 165 14.60 -0.68 -14.09
C ALA A 165 14.79 0.85 -14.01
N THR A 166 15.30 1.36 -12.90
CA THR A 166 15.35 2.80 -12.58
C THR A 166 16.30 3.61 -13.46
N TYR A 167 17.32 2.99 -14.08
CA TYR A 167 18.30 3.69 -14.87
C TYR A 167 17.76 4.19 -16.23
N ASP A 168 17.14 3.32 -17.00
CA ASP A 168 16.63 3.63 -18.34
C ASP A 168 15.17 3.24 -18.57
N GLY A 169 14.50 2.70 -17.53
CA GLY A 169 13.11 2.25 -17.59
C GLY A 169 12.87 1.01 -18.47
N ASN A 170 13.95 0.29 -18.84
CA ASN A 170 13.84 -0.86 -19.73
C ASN A 170 14.14 -2.16 -18.98
N LEU A 171 13.12 -2.99 -18.88
CA LEU A 171 13.21 -4.36 -18.40
C LEU A 171 13.08 -5.31 -19.61
N GLU A 172 14.06 -6.15 -19.80
CA GLU A 172 14.06 -7.15 -20.87
C GLU A 172 13.82 -8.56 -20.29
N THR A 173 13.04 -9.36 -20.99
CA THR A 173 12.76 -10.74 -20.59
C THR A 173 13.41 -11.72 -21.56
N TYR A 174 13.95 -12.81 -21.02
CA TYR A 174 14.52 -13.91 -21.78
C TYR A 174 14.02 -15.26 -21.26
N TYR A 175 13.35 -16.00 -22.12
CA TYR A 175 12.94 -17.38 -21.82
C TYR A 175 14.04 -18.35 -22.28
N ASP A 176 14.56 -19.12 -21.33
CA ASP A 176 15.58 -20.15 -21.58
C ASP A 176 14.90 -21.50 -21.79
N GLU A 177 14.92 -21.97 -23.02
CA GLU A 177 14.31 -23.25 -23.43
C GLU A 177 14.99 -24.48 -22.79
N ASP A 178 16.27 -24.38 -22.41
CA ASP A 178 17.01 -25.48 -21.81
C ASP A 178 16.64 -25.73 -20.34
N THR A 179 16.35 -24.66 -19.62
CA THR A 179 15.97 -24.70 -18.20
C THR A 179 14.48 -24.47 -17.94
N TYR A 180 13.73 -24.07 -18.96
CA TYR A 180 12.32 -23.64 -18.85
C TYR A 180 12.09 -22.51 -17.87
N MET A 181 13.07 -21.60 -17.73
CA MET A 181 13.01 -20.46 -16.83
C MET A 181 12.94 -19.15 -17.60
N THR A 182 12.19 -18.18 -17.06
CA THR A 182 12.20 -16.80 -17.51
C THR A 182 13.22 -16.02 -16.68
N TYR A 183 14.04 -15.22 -17.35
CA TYR A 183 14.99 -14.31 -16.76
C TYR A 183 14.60 -12.87 -17.10
N TYR A 184 14.82 -11.99 -16.14
CA TYR A 184 14.58 -10.56 -16.23
C TYR A 184 15.91 -9.83 -16.15
N VAL A 185 16.15 -8.92 -17.09
CA VAL A 185 17.45 -8.23 -17.23
C VAL A 185 17.23 -6.74 -17.36
N TYR A 186 17.89 -5.96 -16.52
CA TYR A 186 17.86 -4.50 -16.57
C TYR A 186 19.19 -3.88 -16.16
N ILE A 187 19.38 -2.59 -16.50
CA ILE A 187 20.60 -1.82 -16.20
C ILE A 187 20.43 -1.15 -14.83
N LEU A 188 21.48 -1.25 -14.00
CA LEU A 188 21.51 -0.63 -12.68
C LEU A 188 22.03 0.81 -12.72
N ASP A 189 23.02 1.13 -13.63
CA ASP A 189 23.77 2.39 -13.71
C ASP A 189 24.26 2.70 -15.13
#